data_b22cad3be3cb21444a20e89ca7544b90
#
_entry.id   b22cad3be3cb21444a20e89ca7544b90
#
_cell.length_a   1.000
_cell.length_b   1.000
_cell.length_c   1.000
_cell.angle_alpha   90.00
_cell.angle_beta   90.00
_cell.angle_gamma   90.00
#
_symmetry.space_group_name_H-M   'P 1'
#
loop_
_entity.id
_entity.type
_entity.pdbx_description
1 polymer ?
#
loop_
_entity_poly.entity_id
_entity_poly.type
_entity_poly.pdbx_seq_one_letter_code
_entity_poly.pdbx_strand_id
1 'polypeptide(L)'
;MKRIVSLLFLSIVFVFFACSPKNPIKIEPAGADWFAGHENDAARFAEIFPVPEDNRFIFAAYEQVLTQFKYGTGVVVFGFPACPRCHNAFPVLERAFREMKMDRYVGLRGRILYYDIFNDRDENNERYQTLVSYTKDFLRTDADGNPRIFVPDVYFLASGKILGNHLDTVPSLTNPRDPLNEEQTEELLKIYKDLIEEVENCEC
;
A
#
# COMPACT_ATOMS: atom_id res chain seq x y z
N MET A 1 16.58 40.71 56.50
CA MET A 1 15.45 40.23 55.62
C MET A 1 16.04 39.51 54.44
N LYS A 2 16.07 38.17 54.47
CA LYS A 2 16.61 37.34 53.37
C LYS A 2 15.42 36.89 52.47
N ARG A 3 15.43 37.32 51.21
CA ARG A 3 14.45 36.89 50.20
C ARG A 3 14.89 35.56 49.63
N ILE A 4 14.09 34.51 49.86
CA ILE A 4 14.25 33.19 49.27
C ILE A 4 13.57 33.25 47.90
N VAL A 5 14.35 33.10 46.82
CA VAL A 5 13.86 32.96 45.46
C VAL A 5 13.66 31.45 45.22
N SER A 6 12.37 31.04 45.16
CA SER A 6 11.99 29.67 44.86
C SER A 6 12.02 29.49 43.34
N LEU A 7 12.98 28.74 42.81
CA LEU A 7 13.04 28.31 41.42
C LEU A 7 12.10 27.10 41.24
N LEU A 8 10.98 27.33 40.60
CA LEU A 8 10.11 26.26 40.09
C LEU A 8 10.77 25.64 38.86
N PHE A 9 11.31 24.44 39.01
CA PHE A 9 11.69 23.60 37.90
C PHE A 9 10.43 23.02 37.27
N LEU A 10 10.06 23.53 36.09
CA LEU A 10 8.99 22.97 35.24
C LEU A 10 9.55 21.75 34.50
N SER A 11 9.31 20.56 35.06
CA SER A 11 9.68 19.31 34.43
C SER A 11 8.75 19.06 33.23
N ILE A 12 9.25 19.29 32.02
CA ILE A 12 8.59 18.90 30.80
C ILE A 12 8.73 17.38 30.71
N VAL A 13 7.64 16.66 31.00
CA VAL A 13 7.55 15.22 30.75
C VAL A 13 7.30 15.04 29.27
N PHE A 14 8.34 14.69 28.53
CA PHE A 14 8.19 14.15 27.18
C PHE A 14 7.55 12.77 27.31
N VAL A 15 6.25 12.70 27.05
CA VAL A 15 5.59 11.41 26.83
C VAL A 15 6.00 10.93 25.45
N PHE A 16 7.08 10.15 25.41
CA PHE A 16 7.35 9.31 24.25
C PHE A 16 6.21 8.29 24.18
N PHE A 17 5.33 8.43 23.20
CA PHE A 17 4.49 7.33 22.79
C PHE A 17 5.41 6.27 22.16
N ALA A 18 6.04 5.48 23.03
CA ALA A 18 6.67 4.25 22.61
C ALA A 18 5.54 3.36 22.07
N CYS A 19 5.61 3.05 20.79
CA CYS A 19 4.87 1.94 20.21
C CYS A 19 5.29 0.71 21.04
N SER A 20 4.46 0.29 22.01
CA SER A 20 4.74 -0.92 22.78
C SER A 20 4.76 -2.09 21.80
N PRO A 21 5.81 -2.89 21.73
CA PRO A 21 5.79 -4.12 20.97
C PRO A 21 4.79 -5.05 21.67
N LYS A 22 3.53 -5.01 21.23
CA LYS A 22 2.63 -6.14 21.46
C LYS A 22 3.31 -7.30 20.76
N ASN A 23 3.62 -8.36 21.50
CA ASN A 23 4.16 -9.60 20.96
C ASN A 23 3.56 -9.84 19.58
N PRO A 24 4.37 -9.88 18.50
CA PRO A 24 3.85 -10.20 17.20
C PRO A 24 3.19 -11.56 17.36
N ILE A 25 1.87 -11.60 17.19
CA ILE A 25 1.23 -12.87 16.87
C ILE A 25 1.96 -13.27 15.59
N LYS A 26 2.88 -14.22 15.70
CA LYS A 26 3.48 -14.90 14.57
C LYS A 26 2.36 -15.70 13.90
N ILE A 27 1.51 -15.01 13.18
CA ILE A 27 0.78 -15.60 12.08
C ILE A 27 1.83 -15.59 10.97
N GLU A 28 2.68 -16.61 10.99
CA GLU A 28 3.35 -16.98 9.77
C GLU A 28 2.22 -17.17 8.77
N PRO A 29 2.16 -16.38 7.68
CA PRO A 29 1.28 -16.73 6.59
C PRO A 29 1.62 -18.17 6.27
N ALA A 30 0.62 -19.02 6.25
CA ALA A 30 0.75 -20.46 6.09
C ALA A 30 1.86 -20.76 5.06
N GLY A 31 2.89 -21.43 5.49
CA GLY A 31 4.15 -21.76 4.88
C GLY A 31 4.41 -21.53 3.40
N ALA A 32 5.44 -22.13 2.84
CA ALA A 32 5.90 -22.01 1.45
C ALA A 32 4.81 -22.01 0.35
N ASP A 33 3.60 -22.43 0.66
CA ASP A 33 2.46 -22.52 -0.26
C ASP A 33 1.83 -21.18 -0.67
N TRP A 34 2.13 -20.06 0.02
CA TRP A 34 1.60 -18.75 -0.36
C TRP A 34 2.04 -18.27 -1.74
N PHE A 35 3.14 -18.79 -2.23
CA PHE A 35 3.68 -18.49 -3.56
C PHE A 35 3.50 -19.64 -4.55
N ALA A 36 2.94 -20.77 -4.12
CA ALA A 36 2.58 -21.83 -5.03
C ALA A 36 1.57 -21.31 -6.07
N GLY A 37 1.93 -21.41 -7.34
CA GLY A 37 1.12 -20.90 -8.45
C GLY A 37 1.42 -19.44 -8.86
N HIS A 38 2.34 -18.75 -8.17
CA HIS A 38 2.74 -17.37 -8.49
C HIS A 38 4.09 -17.26 -9.22
N GLU A 39 4.69 -18.39 -9.61
CA GLU A 39 6.05 -18.44 -10.19
C GLU A 39 6.16 -17.67 -11.51
N ASN A 40 5.05 -17.54 -12.26
CA ASN A 40 4.99 -16.84 -13.53
C ASN A 40 4.30 -15.48 -13.45
N ASP A 41 3.90 -15.05 -12.26
CA ASP A 41 3.08 -13.83 -12.13
C ASP A 41 3.82 -12.58 -12.59
N ALA A 42 5.11 -12.44 -12.33
CA ALA A 42 5.90 -11.31 -12.78
C ALA A 42 5.90 -11.17 -14.29
N ALA A 43 6.16 -12.28 -15.03
CA ALA A 43 6.13 -12.27 -16.49
C ALA A 43 4.73 -11.96 -17.03
N ARG A 44 3.69 -12.60 -16.48
CA ARG A 44 2.29 -12.34 -16.86
C ARG A 44 1.87 -10.90 -16.58
N PHE A 45 2.34 -10.32 -15.49
CA PHE A 45 2.06 -8.94 -15.14
C PHE A 45 2.72 -7.95 -16.11
N ALA A 46 3.94 -8.27 -16.57
CA ALA A 46 4.66 -7.50 -17.58
C ALA A 46 4.01 -7.57 -18.98
N GLU A 47 3.24 -8.63 -19.28
CA GLU A 47 2.42 -8.69 -20.51
C GLU A 47 1.25 -7.69 -20.50
N ILE A 48 0.79 -7.29 -19.31
CA ILE A 48 -0.37 -6.40 -19.13
C ILE A 48 0.06 -4.96 -18.89
N PHE A 49 1.05 -4.76 -18.02
CA PHE A 49 1.51 -3.44 -17.58
C PHE A 49 2.98 -3.21 -17.95
N PRO A 50 3.40 -1.96 -18.21
CA PRO A 50 4.76 -1.65 -18.67
C PRO A 50 5.77 -1.70 -17.51
N VAL A 51 5.96 -2.87 -16.91
CA VAL A 51 6.91 -3.16 -15.84
C VAL A 51 7.96 -4.18 -16.30
N PRO A 52 9.12 -4.29 -15.64
CA PRO A 52 10.10 -5.34 -15.94
C PRO A 52 9.54 -6.76 -15.78
N GLU A 53 10.06 -7.73 -16.53
CA GLU A 53 9.63 -9.14 -16.42
C GLU A 53 9.95 -9.77 -15.06
N ASP A 54 10.93 -9.23 -14.35
CA ASP A 54 11.31 -9.65 -12.99
C ASP A 54 10.69 -8.78 -11.88
N ASN A 55 9.56 -8.13 -12.19
CA ASN A 55 8.83 -7.27 -11.24
C ASN A 55 8.37 -8.02 -9.98
N ARG A 56 7.86 -7.26 -9.01
CA ARG A 56 7.46 -7.81 -7.70
C ARG A 56 5.96 -7.99 -7.51
N PHE A 57 5.17 -7.79 -8.57
CA PHE A 57 3.73 -8.00 -8.50
C PHE A 57 3.38 -9.49 -8.49
N ILE A 58 2.36 -9.83 -7.71
CA ILE A 58 1.68 -11.13 -7.74
C ILE A 58 0.17 -10.92 -7.88
N PHE A 59 -0.51 -11.78 -8.64
CA PHE A 59 -1.97 -11.77 -8.76
C PHE A 59 -2.58 -12.39 -7.51
N ALA A 60 -2.97 -11.53 -6.56
CA ALA A 60 -3.51 -11.98 -5.29
C ALA A 60 -4.95 -12.50 -5.43
N ALA A 61 -5.26 -13.62 -4.80
CA ALA A 61 -6.62 -14.04 -4.58
C ALA A 61 -7.31 -13.15 -3.52
N TYR A 62 -8.64 -13.10 -3.54
CA TYR A 62 -9.42 -12.31 -2.59
C TYR A 62 -9.07 -12.61 -1.12
N GLU A 63 -8.92 -13.89 -0.77
CA GLU A 63 -8.58 -14.35 0.57
C GLU A 63 -7.18 -13.90 1.01
N GLN A 64 -6.24 -13.81 0.06
CA GLN A 64 -4.89 -13.29 0.31
C GLN A 64 -4.95 -11.80 0.63
N VAL A 65 -5.74 -11.03 -0.14
CA VAL A 65 -5.97 -9.60 0.11
C VAL A 65 -6.58 -9.38 1.48
N LEU A 66 -7.64 -10.12 1.83
CA LEU A 66 -8.27 -10.02 3.17
C LEU A 66 -7.29 -10.38 4.30
N THR A 67 -6.48 -11.41 4.10
CA THR A 67 -5.49 -11.80 5.10
C THR A 67 -4.45 -10.69 5.28
N GLN A 68 -4.04 -10.05 4.18
CA GLN A 68 -3.12 -8.93 4.23
C GLN A 68 -3.71 -7.74 4.99
N PHE A 69 -4.96 -7.37 4.73
CA PHE A 69 -5.65 -6.30 5.49
C PHE A 69 -5.89 -6.64 6.97
N LYS A 70 -6.00 -7.91 7.33
CA LYS A 70 -6.21 -8.33 8.72
C LYS A 70 -4.92 -8.41 9.54
N TYR A 71 -3.83 -8.86 8.91
CA TYR A 71 -2.66 -9.30 9.66
C TYR A 71 -1.33 -8.96 8.98
N GLY A 72 -1.35 -8.56 7.70
CA GLY A 72 -0.15 -8.51 6.88
C GLY A 72 0.62 -7.21 7.02
N THR A 73 1.87 -7.29 6.54
CA THR A 73 2.76 -6.15 6.32
C THR A 73 3.19 -6.16 4.86
N GLY A 74 3.14 -5.00 4.21
CA GLY A 74 3.52 -4.83 2.81
C GLY A 74 2.55 -3.98 2.01
N VAL A 75 2.43 -4.25 0.72
CA VAL A 75 1.68 -3.43 -0.22
C VAL A 75 0.58 -4.24 -0.89
N VAL A 76 -0.63 -3.68 -0.88
CA VAL A 76 -1.79 -4.16 -1.66
C VAL A 76 -2.18 -3.09 -2.65
N VAL A 77 -2.42 -3.46 -3.90
CA VAL A 77 -2.88 -2.53 -4.91
C VAL A 77 -4.13 -3.05 -5.63
N PHE A 78 -5.10 -2.18 -5.77
CA PHE A 78 -6.29 -2.39 -6.59
C PHE A 78 -6.12 -1.75 -7.95
N GLY A 79 -6.45 -2.51 -8.99
CA GLY A 79 -6.37 -2.06 -10.37
C GLY A 79 -7.17 -2.95 -11.31
N PHE A 80 -7.07 -2.72 -12.61
CA PHE A 80 -7.52 -3.62 -13.66
C PHE A 80 -6.79 -3.30 -14.99
N PRO A 81 -6.68 -4.27 -15.91
CA PRO A 81 -5.89 -4.13 -17.14
C PRO A 81 -6.25 -2.93 -18.02
N ALA A 82 -7.52 -2.59 -18.14
CA ALA A 82 -7.98 -1.48 -18.97
C ALA A 82 -7.84 -0.08 -18.32
N CYS A 83 -7.26 0.03 -17.12
CA CYS A 83 -7.12 1.27 -16.39
C CYS A 83 -5.89 2.07 -16.86
N PRO A 84 -6.03 3.20 -17.58
CA PRO A 84 -4.87 3.95 -18.09
C PRO A 84 -3.96 4.48 -16.98
N ARG A 85 -4.53 4.90 -15.85
CA ARG A 85 -3.77 5.40 -14.69
C ARG A 85 -2.96 4.29 -14.02
N CYS A 86 -3.44 3.04 -14.06
CA CYS A 86 -2.70 1.88 -13.57
C CYS A 86 -1.43 1.64 -14.40
N HIS A 87 -1.50 1.83 -15.72
CA HIS A 87 -0.34 1.74 -16.61
C HIS A 87 0.72 2.80 -16.31
N ASN A 88 0.33 3.93 -15.77
CA ASN A 88 1.24 4.98 -15.31
C ASN A 88 1.80 4.73 -13.91
N ALA A 89 0.95 4.28 -12.99
CA ALA A 89 1.30 4.16 -11.57
C ALA A 89 2.18 2.95 -11.25
N PHE A 90 1.90 1.78 -11.86
CA PHE A 90 2.56 0.53 -11.48
C PHE A 90 4.04 0.48 -11.80
N PRO A 91 4.54 1.01 -12.94
CA PRO A 91 5.98 1.11 -13.17
C PRO A 91 6.71 1.95 -12.11
N VAL A 92 6.08 3.02 -11.65
CA VAL A 92 6.64 3.89 -10.60
C VAL A 92 6.64 3.20 -9.25
N LEU A 93 5.57 2.47 -8.92
CA LEU A 93 5.50 1.66 -7.69
C LEU A 93 6.59 0.57 -7.68
N GLU A 94 6.76 -0.15 -8.80
CA GLU A 94 7.82 -1.15 -8.94
C GLU A 94 9.21 -0.53 -8.77
N ARG A 95 9.44 0.65 -9.38
CA ARG A 95 10.68 1.40 -9.21
C ARG A 95 10.91 1.78 -7.75
N ALA A 96 9.89 2.30 -7.06
CA ALA A 96 9.97 2.62 -5.63
C ALA A 96 10.36 1.38 -4.82
N PHE A 97 9.72 0.26 -5.09
CA PHE A 97 9.96 -1.01 -4.41
C PHE A 97 11.42 -1.47 -4.54
N ARG A 98 12.00 -1.38 -5.75
CA ARG A 98 13.41 -1.70 -6.01
C ARG A 98 14.37 -0.75 -5.34
N GLU A 99 14.14 0.56 -5.48
CA GLU A 99 15.04 1.58 -4.92
C GLU A 99 15.05 1.55 -3.39
N MET A 100 13.92 1.21 -2.74
CA MET A 100 13.81 0.97 -1.31
C MET A 100 14.30 -0.44 -0.89
N LYS A 101 14.77 -1.25 -1.85
CA LYS A 101 15.27 -2.62 -1.62
C LYS A 101 14.28 -3.52 -0.88
N MET A 102 13.00 -3.37 -1.17
CA MET A 102 11.96 -4.19 -0.57
C MET A 102 12.08 -5.67 -0.96
N ASP A 103 12.74 -5.97 -2.06
CA ASP A 103 13.05 -7.33 -2.53
C ASP A 103 13.96 -8.13 -1.58
N ARG A 104 14.62 -7.47 -0.61
CA ARG A 104 15.38 -8.14 0.45
C ARG A 104 14.48 -8.92 1.43
N TYR A 105 13.20 -8.55 1.51
CA TYR A 105 12.27 -9.22 2.41
C TYR A 105 11.72 -10.51 1.79
N VAL A 106 11.67 -11.54 2.61
CA VAL A 106 11.07 -12.83 2.26
C VAL A 106 9.55 -12.75 2.49
N GLY A 107 8.78 -13.49 1.70
CA GLY A 107 7.34 -13.54 1.83
C GLY A 107 6.62 -12.36 1.20
N LEU A 108 5.40 -12.10 1.65
CA LEU A 108 4.51 -11.08 1.08
C LEU A 108 5.04 -9.65 1.21
N ARG A 109 5.86 -9.37 2.22
CA ARG A 109 6.49 -8.06 2.39
C ARG A 109 7.40 -7.69 1.22
N GLY A 110 8.07 -8.66 0.60
CA GLY A 110 8.90 -8.48 -0.60
C GLY A 110 8.10 -8.50 -1.91
N ARG A 111 6.78 -8.41 -1.86
CA ARG A 111 5.88 -8.48 -3.01
C ARG A 111 4.86 -7.36 -2.99
N ILE A 112 4.29 -7.07 -4.16
CA ILE A 112 3.17 -6.16 -4.35
C ILE A 112 1.96 -7.02 -4.70
N LEU A 113 0.98 -7.09 -3.79
CA LEU A 113 -0.24 -7.86 -4.00
C LEU A 113 -1.18 -7.08 -4.90
N TYR A 114 -1.29 -7.49 -6.15
CA TYR A 114 -2.24 -6.91 -7.08
C TYR A 114 -3.55 -7.69 -7.08
N TYR A 115 -4.66 -6.97 -6.91
CA TYR A 115 -6.01 -7.51 -7.02
C TYR A 115 -6.77 -6.80 -8.13
N ASP A 116 -7.19 -7.57 -9.15
CA ASP A 116 -8.11 -7.08 -10.18
C ASP A 116 -9.50 -6.95 -9.57
N ILE A 117 -9.90 -5.70 -9.31
CA ILE A 117 -11.16 -5.40 -8.65
C ILE A 117 -12.31 -5.15 -9.63
N PHE A 118 -12.07 -5.27 -10.95
CA PHE A 118 -13.02 -4.82 -11.95
C PHE A 118 -14.39 -5.47 -11.80
N ASN A 119 -14.45 -6.81 -11.83
CA ASN A 119 -15.70 -7.54 -11.77
C ASN A 119 -16.41 -7.36 -10.41
N ASP A 120 -15.68 -7.51 -9.30
CA ASP A 120 -16.26 -7.37 -7.97
C ASP A 120 -16.87 -5.99 -7.76
N ARG A 121 -16.20 -4.94 -8.27
CA ARG A 121 -16.70 -3.56 -8.21
C ARG A 121 -17.87 -3.32 -9.14
N ASP A 122 -17.85 -3.84 -10.37
CA ASP A 122 -18.91 -3.65 -11.36
C ASP A 122 -20.20 -4.33 -10.90
N GLU A 123 -20.09 -5.51 -10.34
CA GLU A 123 -21.22 -6.25 -9.74
C GLU A 123 -21.64 -5.73 -8.37
N ASN A 124 -20.83 -4.89 -7.74
CA ASN A 124 -21.03 -4.42 -6.38
C ASN A 124 -21.27 -5.56 -5.37
N ASN A 125 -20.55 -6.67 -5.56
CA ASN A 125 -20.79 -7.92 -4.85
C ASN A 125 -20.28 -7.89 -3.39
N GLU A 126 -20.49 -8.97 -2.65
CA GLU A 126 -20.12 -9.08 -1.23
C GLU A 126 -18.60 -8.91 -1.01
N ARG A 127 -17.77 -9.41 -1.93
CA ARG A 127 -16.31 -9.25 -1.86
C ARG A 127 -15.94 -7.78 -1.93
N TYR A 128 -16.51 -7.04 -2.89
CA TYR A 128 -16.29 -5.61 -3.02
C TYR A 128 -16.72 -4.85 -1.76
N GLN A 129 -17.92 -5.12 -1.26
CA GLN A 129 -18.45 -4.47 -0.05
C GLN A 129 -17.57 -4.74 1.19
N THR A 130 -17.02 -5.94 1.28
CA THR A 130 -16.07 -6.29 2.34
C THR A 130 -14.78 -5.45 2.21
N LEU A 131 -14.20 -5.35 1.02
CA LEU A 131 -13.02 -4.52 0.78
C LEU A 131 -13.29 -3.04 1.09
N VAL A 132 -14.43 -2.51 0.67
CA VAL A 132 -14.89 -1.16 1.02
C VAL A 132 -14.93 -0.96 2.53
N SER A 133 -15.41 -1.95 3.29
CA SER A 133 -15.48 -1.87 4.76
C SER A 133 -14.10 -1.79 5.43
N TYR A 134 -13.10 -2.49 4.89
CA TYR A 134 -11.71 -2.45 5.38
C TYR A 134 -11.00 -1.13 5.07
N THR A 135 -11.34 -0.52 3.93
CA THR A 135 -10.65 0.66 3.40
C THR A 135 -11.42 1.96 3.59
N LYS A 136 -12.59 1.93 4.22
CA LYS A 136 -13.58 3.02 4.31
C LYS A 136 -13.00 4.38 4.71
N ASP A 137 -12.04 4.40 5.63
CA ASP A 137 -11.45 5.63 6.17
C ASP A 137 -10.48 6.31 5.17
N PHE A 138 -10.17 5.62 4.06
CA PHE A 138 -9.24 6.05 3.01
C PHE A 138 -9.94 6.29 1.67
N LEU A 139 -11.23 5.97 1.56
CA LEU A 139 -11.96 6.05 0.31
C LEU A 139 -12.48 7.46 0.02
N ARG A 140 -12.56 7.75 -1.27
CA ARG A 140 -13.37 8.86 -1.78
C ARG A 140 -14.79 8.37 -2.05
N THR A 141 -15.72 9.32 -2.13
CA THR A 141 -17.11 9.06 -2.52
C THR A 141 -17.27 9.17 -4.03
N ASP A 142 -18.18 8.38 -4.58
CA ASP A 142 -18.65 8.54 -5.95
C ASP A 142 -19.65 9.71 -6.09
N ALA A 143 -20.23 9.86 -7.28
CA ALA A 143 -21.18 10.96 -7.56
C ALA A 143 -22.47 10.87 -6.72
N ASP A 144 -22.81 9.67 -6.25
CA ASP A 144 -24.00 9.40 -5.43
C ASP A 144 -23.69 9.51 -3.93
N GLY A 145 -22.44 9.83 -3.57
CA GLY A 145 -22.01 9.99 -2.18
C GLY A 145 -21.62 8.67 -1.49
N ASN A 146 -21.53 7.56 -2.22
CA ASN A 146 -21.15 6.27 -1.66
C ASN A 146 -19.62 6.10 -1.64
N PRO A 147 -19.05 5.50 -0.57
CA PRO A 147 -17.63 5.14 -0.56
C PRO A 147 -17.30 4.20 -1.72
N ARG A 148 -16.22 4.52 -2.46
CA ARG A 148 -15.83 3.76 -3.65
C ARG A 148 -14.32 3.60 -3.74
N ILE A 149 -13.87 2.38 -4.06
CA ILE A 149 -12.48 2.12 -4.43
C ILE A 149 -12.29 2.57 -5.88
N PHE A 150 -11.61 3.69 -6.07
CA PHE A 150 -11.12 4.12 -7.38
C PHE A 150 -9.76 3.46 -7.63
N VAL A 151 -9.30 3.43 -8.88
CA VAL A 151 -8.05 2.75 -9.24
C VAL A 151 -7.15 3.62 -10.11
N PRO A 152 -5.81 3.49 -9.97
CA PRO A 152 -5.10 2.64 -9.01
C PRO A 152 -5.28 3.15 -7.57
N ASP A 153 -5.43 2.24 -6.62
CA ASP A 153 -5.41 2.56 -5.18
C ASP A 153 -4.40 1.64 -4.49
N VAL A 154 -3.36 2.22 -3.92
CA VAL A 154 -2.21 1.52 -3.37
C VAL A 154 -2.20 1.68 -1.85
N TYR A 155 -2.34 0.58 -1.12
CA TYR A 155 -2.39 0.54 0.34
C TYR A 155 -1.08 0.03 0.91
N PHE A 156 -0.58 0.72 1.93
CA PHE A 156 0.62 0.40 2.67
C PHE A 156 0.24 -0.05 4.08
N LEU A 157 0.64 -1.27 4.45
CA LEU A 157 0.18 -1.93 5.67
C LEU A 157 1.35 -2.37 6.56
N ALA A 158 1.12 -2.29 7.87
CA ALA A 158 1.97 -2.93 8.88
C ALA A 158 1.09 -3.67 9.90
N SER A 159 1.30 -4.99 10.02
CA SER A 159 0.56 -5.86 10.95
C SER A 159 -0.96 -5.70 10.87
N GLY A 160 -1.50 -5.62 9.64
CA GLY A 160 -2.92 -5.45 9.35
C GLY A 160 -3.47 -4.03 9.54
N LYS A 161 -2.65 -3.08 9.92
CA LYS A 161 -3.03 -1.67 9.99
C LYS A 161 -2.68 -0.97 8.68
N ILE A 162 -3.64 -0.28 8.07
CA ILE A 162 -3.35 0.63 6.96
C ILE A 162 -2.63 1.86 7.55
N LEU A 163 -1.41 2.11 7.10
CA LEU A 163 -0.63 3.30 7.47
C LEU A 163 -0.97 4.48 6.58
N GLY A 164 -1.20 4.19 5.30
CA GLY A 164 -1.60 5.17 4.31
C GLY A 164 -1.99 4.50 3.01
N ASN A 165 -2.57 5.30 2.11
CA ASN A 165 -2.80 4.89 0.73
C ASN A 165 -2.45 6.02 -0.22
N HIS A 166 -2.21 5.66 -1.47
CA HIS A 166 -2.13 6.62 -2.57
C HIS A 166 -3.10 6.23 -3.66
N LEU A 167 -4.03 7.12 -3.92
CA LEU A 167 -5.04 6.97 -4.94
C LEU A 167 -4.65 7.76 -6.19
N ASP A 168 -4.72 7.09 -7.36
CA ASP A 168 -4.45 7.70 -8.65
C ASP A 168 -2.93 7.81 -8.98
N THR A 169 -2.55 8.84 -9.69
CA THR A 169 -1.17 9.23 -10.01
C THR A 169 -0.84 10.57 -9.32
N VAL A 170 -0.51 11.60 -10.09
CA VAL A 170 -0.25 12.94 -9.55
C VAL A 170 -1.31 13.92 -10.05
N PRO A 171 -1.66 14.96 -9.27
CA PRO A 171 -2.72 15.91 -9.64
C PRO A 171 -2.46 16.65 -10.96
N SER A 172 -1.20 16.83 -11.32
CA SER A 172 -0.77 17.49 -12.56
C SER A 172 -1.00 16.66 -13.83
N LEU A 173 -1.27 15.35 -13.72
CA LEU A 173 -1.67 14.51 -14.86
C LEU A 173 -3.17 14.71 -15.17
N THR A 174 -3.48 15.59 -16.08
CA THR A 174 -4.88 15.92 -16.44
C THR A 174 -5.54 14.89 -17.33
N ASN A 175 -4.82 14.34 -18.30
CA ASN A 175 -5.33 13.26 -19.16
C ASN A 175 -4.73 11.91 -18.72
N PRO A 176 -5.56 10.97 -18.23
CA PRO A 176 -5.08 9.69 -17.69
C PRO A 176 -4.41 8.77 -18.73
N ARG A 177 -4.57 9.06 -20.03
CA ARG A 177 -3.94 8.30 -21.13
C ARG A 177 -2.57 8.81 -21.53
N ASP A 178 -2.21 10.00 -21.09
CA ASP A 178 -0.87 10.52 -21.35
C ASP A 178 0.13 9.85 -20.41
N PRO A 179 1.35 9.57 -20.87
CA PRO A 179 2.39 9.07 -19.97
C PRO A 179 2.79 10.17 -18.97
N LEU A 180 3.23 9.76 -17.78
CA LEU A 180 3.87 10.68 -16.85
C LEU A 180 5.14 11.26 -17.46
N ASN A 181 5.34 12.56 -17.33
CA ASN A 181 6.64 13.19 -17.60
C ASN A 181 7.63 12.91 -16.44
N GLU A 182 8.88 13.36 -16.58
CA GLU A 182 9.92 13.10 -15.58
C GLU A 182 9.58 13.70 -14.21
N GLU A 183 9.11 14.95 -14.16
CA GLU A 183 8.72 15.62 -12.91
C GLU A 183 7.56 14.88 -12.21
N GLN A 184 6.54 14.49 -12.95
CA GLN A 184 5.40 13.71 -12.46
C GLN A 184 5.80 12.31 -11.96
N THR A 185 6.75 11.69 -12.66
CA THR A 185 7.29 10.39 -12.27
C THR A 185 8.05 10.48 -10.95
N GLU A 186 8.91 11.49 -10.78
CA GLU A 186 9.68 11.70 -9.56
C GLU A 186 8.77 12.11 -8.38
N GLU A 187 7.71 12.91 -8.62
CA GLU A 187 6.70 13.23 -7.61
C GLU A 187 6.02 11.97 -7.09
N LEU A 188 5.51 11.12 -8.00
CA LEU A 188 4.84 9.87 -7.63
C LEU A 188 5.81 8.88 -6.96
N LEU A 189 7.04 8.80 -7.45
CA LEU A 189 8.09 7.97 -6.88
C LEU A 189 8.37 8.36 -5.43
N LYS A 190 8.46 9.66 -5.16
CA LYS A 190 8.67 10.16 -3.80
C LYS A 190 7.51 9.78 -2.88
N ILE A 191 6.27 9.94 -3.33
CA ILE A 191 5.07 9.56 -2.56
C ILE A 191 5.15 8.07 -2.15
N TYR A 192 5.44 7.18 -3.10
CA TYR A 192 5.53 5.75 -2.81
C TYR A 192 6.69 5.41 -1.87
N LYS A 193 7.85 6.06 -2.02
CA LYS A 193 8.98 5.86 -1.11
C LYS A 193 8.68 6.30 0.31
N ASP A 194 8.06 7.48 0.47
CA ASP A 194 7.66 7.98 1.79
C ASP A 194 6.71 6.99 2.50
N LEU A 195 5.74 6.44 1.77
CA LEU A 195 4.80 5.45 2.32
C LEU A 195 5.46 4.08 2.61
N ILE A 196 6.42 3.65 1.80
CA ILE A 196 7.22 2.45 2.07
C ILE A 196 8.06 2.65 3.33
N GLU A 197 8.66 3.82 3.50
CA GLU A 197 9.46 4.16 4.69
C GLU A 197 8.60 4.11 5.97
N GLU A 198 7.35 4.55 5.91
CA GLU A 198 6.41 4.42 7.03
C GLU A 198 6.17 2.96 7.42
N VAL A 199 6.04 2.06 6.42
CA VAL A 199 5.92 0.61 6.67
C VAL A 199 7.17 0.07 7.35
N GLU A 200 8.35 0.47 6.89
CA GLU A 200 9.63 0.02 7.47
C GLU A 200 9.80 0.52 8.92
N ASN A 201 9.43 1.76 9.19
CA ASN A 201 9.57 2.38 10.51
C ASN A 201 8.55 1.86 11.54
N CYS A 202 7.39 1.34 11.11
CA CYS A 202 6.36 0.83 12.03
C CYS A 202 6.66 -0.56 12.61
N GLU A 203 7.68 -1.25 12.11
CA GLU A 203 8.00 -2.63 12.52
C GLU A 203 9.23 -2.73 13.44
N CYS A 204 9.73 -1.62 13.89
CA CYS A 204 10.86 -1.60 14.84
C CYS A 204 10.46 -1.94 16.28
#